data_8a3dc43938bd1f414d270bb604580dda
#
_entry.id   8a3dc43938bd1f414d270bb604580dda
#
_cell.length_a   1.000
_cell.length_b   1.000
_cell.length_c   1.000
_cell.angle_alpha   90.00
_cell.angle_beta   90.00
_cell.angle_gamma   90.00
#
_symmetry.space_group_name_H-M   'P 1'
#
loop_
_entity.id
_entity.type
_entity.pdbx_description
1 polymer ?
#
loop_
_entity_poly.entity_id
_entity_poly.type
_entity_poly.pdbx_seq_one_letter_code
_entity_poly.pdbx_strand_id
1 'polypeptide(L)'
;ETNPTRRDISVPEMQSFVDSISHPLERAVVVTLLKTGMRVGELCNLDLRDLHLETPALELDWTPRVGLERRPASVFISAEPARGATINGEERTASNKRKRDTVVPVDGELRQVVCEWLAIRPDAVSSARPLFLDTRDSWGERLTPSDVRYLVEKHARDHGWYRTGGGTQENVTPHYFRHFFTTHLRDRTGDRGIVQYLRGDVAGDVIDTYTHNWGDRVRETYLESIYAATR
;
A
#
# COMPACT_ATOMS: atom_id res chain seq x y z
N GLU A 1 2.66 35.81 4.21
CA GLU A 1 2.16 34.49 4.67
C GLU A 1 3.13 33.44 4.18
N THR A 2 3.92 32.86 5.07
CA THR A 2 4.79 31.73 4.74
C THR A 2 3.91 30.53 4.47
N ASN A 3 3.96 30.03 3.24
CA ASN A 3 3.30 28.77 2.87
C ASN A 3 3.86 27.67 3.80
N PRO A 4 3.04 26.99 4.62
CA PRO A 4 3.56 26.02 5.57
C PRO A 4 4.29 24.92 4.81
N THR A 5 5.56 24.75 5.10
CA THR A 5 6.36 23.67 4.53
C THR A 5 5.82 22.34 5.06
N ARG A 6 5.61 21.37 4.16
CA ARG A 6 5.17 20.03 4.56
C ARG A 6 6.14 19.45 5.59
N ARG A 7 5.59 18.80 6.63
CA ARG A 7 6.40 18.11 7.64
C ARG A 7 7.42 17.20 6.94
N ASP A 8 8.67 17.36 7.31
CA ASP A 8 9.76 16.52 6.84
C ASP A 8 10.01 15.45 7.91
N ILE A 9 9.83 14.18 7.53
CA ILE A 9 10.03 13.02 8.41
C ILE A 9 11.13 12.17 7.79
N SER A 10 12.17 11.92 8.56
CA SER A 10 13.25 11.03 8.16
C SER A 10 12.84 9.55 8.22
N VAL A 11 13.61 8.67 7.55
CA VAL A 11 13.38 7.22 7.62
C VAL A 11 13.45 6.71 9.06
N PRO A 12 14.43 7.06 9.91
CA PRO A 12 14.47 6.61 11.30
C PRO A 12 13.26 7.05 12.15
N GLU A 13 12.71 8.25 11.90
CA GLU A 13 11.50 8.72 12.59
C GLU A 13 10.29 7.92 12.13
N MET A 14 10.17 7.63 10.83
CA MET A 14 9.09 6.80 10.30
C MET A 14 9.18 5.36 10.84
N GLN A 15 10.38 4.79 10.95
CA GLN A 15 10.58 3.49 11.61
C GLN A 15 10.08 3.49 13.05
N SER A 16 10.44 4.52 13.84
CA SER A 16 9.97 4.66 15.22
C SER A 16 8.45 4.73 15.31
N PHE A 17 7.81 5.41 14.35
CA PHE A 17 6.35 5.47 14.24
C PHE A 17 5.75 4.09 13.95
N VAL A 18 6.26 3.37 12.95
CA VAL A 18 5.77 2.03 12.58
C VAL A 18 5.97 1.03 13.71
N ASP A 19 7.12 1.07 14.39
CA ASP A 19 7.43 0.19 15.51
C ASP A 19 6.52 0.41 16.73
N SER A 20 5.93 1.61 16.87
CA SER A 20 4.93 1.89 17.90
C SER A 20 3.57 1.24 17.65
N ILE A 21 3.30 0.75 16.43
CA ILE A 21 2.04 0.13 16.04
C ILE A 21 2.11 -1.38 16.35
N SER A 22 1.43 -1.81 17.40
CA SER A 22 1.46 -3.21 17.84
C SER A 22 0.43 -4.11 17.16
N HIS A 23 -0.71 -3.55 16.68
CA HIS A 23 -1.78 -4.34 16.08
C HIS A 23 -1.41 -4.79 14.65
N PRO A 24 -1.40 -6.11 14.34
CA PRO A 24 -0.92 -6.61 13.05
C PRO A 24 -1.65 -6.04 11.84
N LEU A 25 -2.97 -5.87 11.87
CA LEU A 25 -3.74 -5.22 10.81
C LEU A 25 -3.27 -3.78 10.59
N GLU A 26 -3.21 -3.00 11.65
CA GLU A 26 -2.90 -1.57 11.58
C GLU A 26 -1.47 -1.37 11.07
N ARG A 27 -0.54 -2.20 11.54
CA ARG A 27 0.86 -2.22 11.07
C ARG A 27 0.97 -2.63 9.60
N ALA A 28 0.28 -3.69 9.18
CA ALA A 28 0.27 -4.14 7.79
C ALA A 28 -0.30 -3.08 6.85
N VAL A 29 -1.37 -2.39 7.23
CA VAL A 29 -1.95 -1.28 6.47
C VAL A 29 -0.94 -0.15 6.27
N VAL A 30 -0.29 0.31 7.35
CA VAL A 30 0.68 1.41 7.30
C VAL A 30 1.91 1.03 6.49
N VAL A 31 2.49 -0.15 6.72
CA VAL A 31 3.68 -0.61 5.98
C VAL A 31 3.35 -0.82 4.50
N THR A 32 2.15 -1.34 4.16
CA THR A 32 1.74 -1.49 2.77
C THR A 32 1.68 -0.12 2.06
N LEU A 33 1.10 0.90 2.71
CA LEU A 33 1.07 2.26 2.15
C LEU A 33 2.47 2.85 1.96
N LEU A 34 3.35 2.66 2.94
CA LEU A 34 4.75 3.12 2.90
C LEU A 34 5.57 2.43 1.82
N LYS A 35 5.41 1.12 1.64
CA LYS A 35 6.22 0.31 0.72
C LYS A 35 5.72 0.35 -0.74
N THR A 36 4.47 0.68 -0.97
CA THR A 36 3.89 0.65 -2.32
C THR A 36 3.53 2.02 -2.87
N GLY A 37 3.44 3.03 -2.00
CA GLY A 37 3.00 4.37 -2.39
C GLY A 37 1.58 4.41 -2.96
N MET A 38 0.76 3.38 -2.76
CA MET A 38 -0.63 3.36 -3.24
C MET A 38 -1.51 4.37 -2.51
N ARG A 39 -2.63 4.71 -3.12
CA ARG A 39 -3.64 5.55 -2.49
C ARG A 39 -4.51 4.71 -1.56
N VAL A 40 -5.14 5.36 -0.57
CA VAL A 40 -6.00 4.68 0.40
C VAL A 40 -7.13 3.88 -0.27
N GLY A 41 -7.74 4.40 -1.34
CA GLY A 41 -8.77 3.65 -2.08
C GLY A 41 -8.22 2.41 -2.78
N GLU A 42 -6.98 2.50 -3.30
CA GLU A 42 -6.29 1.37 -3.92
C GLU A 42 -6.00 0.27 -2.88
N LEU A 43 -5.55 0.64 -1.68
CA LEU A 43 -5.34 -0.30 -0.57
C LEU A 43 -6.63 -1.00 -0.16
N CYS A 44 -7.72 -0.23 0.01
CA CYS A 44 -9.02 -0.79 0.39
C CYS A 44 -9.59 -1.75 -0.67
N ASN A 45 -9.25 -1.55 -1.94
CA ASN A 45 -9.73 -2.38 -3.05
C ASN A 45 -8.91 -3.66 -3.28
N LEU A 46 -7.83 -3.89 -2.55
CA LEU A 46 -7.06 -5.14 -2.67
C LEU A 46 -7.88 -6.34 -2.20
N ASP A 47 -7.90 -7.37 -3.02
CA ASP A 47 -8.38 -8.71 -2.69
C ASP A 47 -7.18 -9.65 -2.45
N LEU A 48 -7.37 -10.77 -1.77
CA LEU A 48 -6.29 -11.75 -1.57
C LEU A 48 -5.65 -12.20 -2.89
N ARG A 49 -6.46 -12.35 -3.96
CA ARG A 49 -5.97 -12.70 -5.31
C ARG A 49 -5.01 -11.69 -5.93
N ASP A 50 -4.98 -10.46 -5.42
CA ASP A 50 -4.08 -9.40 -5.88
C ASP A 50 -2.68 -9.49 -5.27
N LEU A 51 -2.48 -10.46 -4.37
CA LEU A 51 -1.24 -10.68 -3.64
C LEU A 51 -0.62 -12.03 -4.00
N HIS A 52 0.66 -12.01 -4.35
CA HIS A 52 1.51 -13.19 -4.47
C HIS A 52 2.64 -13.09 -3.44
N LEU A 53 2.71 -14.05 -2.54
CA LEU A 53 3.76 -14.17 -1.53
C LEU A 53 4.51 -15.49 -1.75
N GLU A 54 5.80 -15.42 -1.87
CA GLU A 54 6.67 -16.59 -1.88
C GLU A 54 6.96 -16.98 -0.42
N THR A 55 6.00 -17.60 0.24
CA THR A 55 6.17 -18.06 1.62
C THR A 55 5.71 -19.49 1.80
N PRO A 56 6.61 -20.41 2.13
CA PRO A 56 6.24 -21.77 2.47
C PRO A 56 5.65 -21.90 3.88
N ALA A 57 5.70 -20.85 4.69
CA ALA A 57 5.28 -20.88 6.10
C ALA A 57 3.76 -20.73 6.30
N LEU A 58 3.02 -20.32 5.29
CA LEU A 58 1.57 -20.18 5.30
C LEU A 58 0.98 -21.05 4.19
N GLU A 59 0.06 -21.95 4.52
CA GLU A 59 -0.82 -22.57 3.54
C GLU A 59 -1.78 -21.48 3.06
N LEU A 60 -1.45 -20.89 1.91
CA LEU A 60 -2.28 -19.87 1.29
C LEU A 60 -3.47 -20.54 0.62
N ASP A 61 -4.67 -20.23 1.10
CA ASP A 61 -5.93 -20.79 0.62
C ASP A 61 -6.54 -20.02 -0.57
N TRP A 62 -5.73 -19.21 -1.26
CA TRP A 62 -6.14 -18.49 -2.45
C TRP A 62 -5.17 -18.67 -3.61
N THR A 63 -5.71 -18.52 -4.82
CA THR A 63 -4.92 -18.50 -6.06
C THR A 63 -4.69 -17.04 -6.47
N PRO A 64 -3.44 -16.61 -6.63
CA PRO A 64 -3.13 -15.29 -7.18
C PRO A 64 -3.76 -15.07 -8.56
N ARG A 65 -3.88 -13.83 -9.00
CA ARG A 65 -4.32 -13.49 -10.36
C ARG A 65 -3.41 -14.16 -11.40
N VAL A 66 -4.00 -14.55 -12.51
CA VAL A 66 -3.26 -14.99 -13.70
C VAL A 66 -2.20 -13.93 -14.04
N GLY A 67 -0.96 -14.36 -14.16
CA GLY A 67 0.20 -13.48 -14.41
C GLY A 67 0.97 -13.06 -13.16
N LEU A 68 0.40 -13.15 -11.94
CA LEU A 68 1.18 -13.04 -10.69
C LEU A 68 1.83 -14.37 -10.29
N GLU A 69 1.19 -15.50 -10.58
CA GLU A 69 1.65 -16.84 -10.18
C GLU A 69 3.09 -17.16 -10.62
N ARG A 70 3.52 -16.58 -11.74
CA ARG A 70 4.87 -16.75 -12.30
C ARG A 70 5.83 -15.63 -11.96
N ARG A 71 5.40 -14.68 -11.16
CA ARG A 71 6.24 -13.56 -10.73
C ARG A 71 6.75 -13.80 -9.32
N PRO A 72 7.92 -13.24 -8.96
CA PRO A 72 8.34 -13.15 -7.57
C PRO A 72 7.31 -12.39 -6.73
N ALA A 73 7.44 -12.45 -5.39
CA ALA A 73 6.54 -11.79 -4.45
C ALA A 73 6.16 -10.37 -4.90
N SER A 74 4.85 -10.15 -5.13
CA SER A 74 4.33 -8.94 -5.76
C SER A 74 2.89 -8.68 -5.35
N VAL A 75 2.47 -7.42 -5.43
CA VAL A 75 1.07 -6.98 -5.33
C VAL A 75 0.62 -6.35 -6.64
N PHE A 76 -0.55 -6.75 -7.11
CA PHE A 76 -1.20 -6.18 -8.29
C PHE A 76 -2.19 -5.10 -7.87
N ILE A 77 -2.11 -3.94 -8.48
CA ILE A 77 -3.00 -2.83 -8.22
C ILE A 77 -3.73 -2.48 -9.51
N SER A 78 -5.02 -2.79 -9.58
CA SER A 78 -5.86 -2.52 -10.74
C SER A 78 -6.18 -1.03 -10.89
N ALA A 79 -6.35 -0.60 -12.13
CA ALA A 79 -6.87 0.72 -12.47
C ALA A 79 -8.42 0.76 -12.52
N GLU A 80 -9.07 -0.40 -12.65
CA GLU A 80 -10.49 -0.51 -12.93
C GLU A 80 -11.44 -0.16 -11.77
N PRO A 81 -11.17 -0.50 -10.49
CA PRO A 81 -12.16 -0.30 -9.44
C PRO A 81 -12.64 1.15 -9.35
N ALA A 82 -13.97 1.31 -9.46
CA ALA A 82 -14.66 2.56 -9.24
C ALA A 82 -15.69 2.39 -8.13
N ARG A 83 -15.93 3.45 -7.36
CA ARG A 83 -16.95 3.45 -6.32
C ARG A 83 -18.32 3.14 -6.92
N GLY A 84 -19.06 2.22 -6.32
CA GLY A 84 -20.34 1.73 -6.80
C GLY A 84 -20.26 0.60 -7.83
N ALA A 85 -19.06 0.29 -8.35
CA ALA A 85 -18.88 -0.85 -9.25
C ALA A 85 -18.88 -2.18 -8.46
N THR A 86 -19.55 -3.19 -9.00
CA THR A 86 -19.52 -4.54 -8.44
C THR A 86 -18.37 -5.32 -9.05
N ILE A 87 -17.42 -5.74 -8.21
CA ILE A 87 -16.22 -6.50 -8.62
C ILE A 87 -16.10 -7.73 -7.70
N ASN A 88 -15.98 -8.91 -8.29
CA ASN A 88 -15.92 -10.18 -7.57
C ASN A 88 -17.14 -10.40 -6.62
N GLY A 89 -18.32 -9.90 -7.00
CA GLY A 89 -19.56 -10.04 -6.22
C GLY A 89 -19.72 -9.02 -5.07
N GLU A 90 -18.87 -8.01 -4.99
CA GLU A 90 -18.92 -6.98 -3.94
C GLU A 90 -18.92 -5.57 -4.54
N GLU A 91 -19.81 -4.72 -4.04
CA GLU A 91 -19.83 -3.29 -4.41
C GLU A 91 -18.65 -2.57 -3.77
N ARG A 92 -17.89 -1.84 -4.58
CA ARG A 92 -16.70 -1.10 -4.13
C ARG A 92 -17.06 0.24 -3.51
N THR A 93 -16.56 0.51 -2.31
CA THR A 93 -16.78 1.77 -1.59
C THR A 93 -15.77 2.86 -1.98
N ALA A 94 -14.74 2.52 -2.74
CA ALA A 94 -13.67 3.41 -3.15
C ALA A 94 -13.31 3.25 -4.62
N SER A 95 -12.78 4.33 -5.23
CA SER A 95 -12.24 4.30 -6.58
C SER A 95 -10.72 4.22 -6.56
N ASN A 96 -10.16 3.47 -7.51
CA ASN A 96 -8.75 3.52 -7.83
C ASN A 96 -8.53 4.68 -8.84
N LYS A 97 -7.63 5.59 -8.47
CA LYS A 97 -7.28 6.74 -9.32
C LYS A 97 -5.95 6.52 -10.04
N ARG A 98 -5.74 5.29 -10.48
CA ARG A 98 -4.53 4.84 -11.16
C ARG A 98 -4.75 4.91 -12.67
N LYS A 99 -3.75 5.30 -13.44
CA LYS A 99 -3.88 5.43 -14.91
C LYS A 99 -3.67 4.09 -15.63
N ARG A 100 -3.11 3.08 -14.94
CA ARG A 100 -2.84 1.74 -15.46
C ARG A 100 -2.74 0.74 -14.34
N ASP A 101 -2.96 -0.52 -14.67
CA ASP A 101 -2.62 -1.64 -13.80
C ASP A 101 -1.11 -1.63 -13.52
N THR A 102 -0.77 -1.95 -12.28
CA THR A 102 0.63 -1.92 -11.85
C THR A 102 0.94 -3.13 -10.98
N VAL A 103 2.09 -3.74 -11.20
CA VAL A 103 2.65 -4.75 -10.30
C VAL A 103 3.75 -4.08 -9.49
N VAL A 104 3.58 -4.07 -8.16
CA VAL A 104 4.57 -3.53 -7.22
C VAL A 104 5.27 -4.71 -6.53
N PRO A 105 6.61 -4.74 -6.48
CA PRO A 105 7.33 -5.78 -5.76
C PRO A 105 7.00 -5.76 -4.26
N VAL A 106 7.04 -6.93 -3.64
CA VAL A 106 6.95 -7.11 -2.18
C VAL A 106 8.34 -7.47 -1.68
N ASP A 107 8.90 -6.63 -0.81
CA ASP A 107 10.17 -6.91 -0.13
C ASP A 107 9.96 -7.80 1.10
N GLY A 108 11.04 -8.20 1.74
CA GLY A 108 10.98 -9.10 2.89
C GLY A 108 10.21 -8.55 4.08
N GLU A 109 10.29 -7.25 4.31
CA GLU A 109 9.64 -6.55 5.42
C GLU A 109 8.12 -6.43 5.19
N LEU A 110 7.69 -6.01 4.00
CA LEU A 110 6.27 -5.97 3.64
C LEU A 110 5.67 -7.38 3.69
N ARG A 111 6.39 -8.38 3.18
CA ARG A 111 5.96 -9.78 3.26
C ARG A 111 5.74 -10.20 4.70
N GLN A 112 6.67 -9.91 5.60
CA GLN A 112 6.57 -10.28 7.00
C GLN A 112 5.32 -9.69 7.65
N VAL A 113 5.11 -8.38 7.58
CA VAL A 113 3.96 -7.75 8.25
C VAL A 113 2.62 -8.17 7.65
N VAL A 114 2.58 -8.46 6.36
CA VAL A 114 1.38 -9.01 5.72
C VAL A 114 1.13 -10.45 6.17
N CYS A 115 2.16 -11.29 6.30
CA CYS A 115 2.02 -12.64 6.86
C CYS A 115 1.54 -12.63 8.32
N GLU A 116 2.05 -11.72 9.14
CA GLU A 116 1.58 -11.53 10.53
C GLU A 116 0.08 -11.19 10.57
N TRP A 117 -0.37 -10.30 9.68
CA TRP A 117 -1.79 -10.00 9.53
C TRP A 117 -2.60 -11.21 9.05
N LEU A 118 -2.15 -11.90 8.01
CA LEU A 118 -2.84 -13.07 7.45
C LEU A 118 -3.01 -14.20 8.46
N ALA A 119 -2.07 -14.37 9.37
CA ALA A 119 -2.12 -15.39 10.43
C ALA A 119 -3.28 -15.19 11.42
N ILE A 120 -3.78 -13.97 11.57
CA ILE A 120 -4.88 -13.63 12.48
C ILE A 120 -6.10 -13.04 11.76
N ARG A 121 -6.03 -12.95 10.43
CA ARG A 121 -7.09 -12.36 9.62
C ARG A 121 -8.38 -13.19 9.76
N PRO A 122 -9.53 -12.57 10.11
CA PRO A 122 -10.79 -13.29 10.17
C PRO A 122 -11.28 -13.73 8.78
N ASP A 123 -12.30 -14.57 8.77
CA ASP A 123 -13.02 -14.89 7.53
C ASP A 123 -13.71 -13.63 6.99
N ALA A 124 -13.62 -13.45 5.68
CA ALA A 124 -14.29 -12.35 5.03
C ALA A 124 -15.79 -12.62 4.89
N VAL A 125 -16.61 -11.61 5.14
CA VAL A 125 -18.06 -11.63 4.85
C VAL A 125 -18.29 -11.71 3.35
N SER A 126 -17.47 -11.02 2.57
CA SER A 126 -17.58 -10.96 1.11
C SER A 126 -16.85 -12.09 0.40
N SER A 127 -17.47 -12.64 -0.65
CA SER A 127 -16.86 -13.62 -1.56
C SER A 127 -15.68 -13.05 -2.36
N ALA A 128 -15.54 -11.73 -2.44
CA ALA A 128 -14.39 -11.07 -3.06
C ALA A 128 -13.10 -11.29 -2.27
N ARG A 129 -13.19 -11.70 -1.00
CA ARG A 129 -12.07 -11.97 -0.10
C ARG A 129 -11.09 -10.80 0.00
N PRO A 130 -11.54 -9.63 0.53
CA PRO A 130 -10.67 -8.45 0.70
C PRO A 130 -9.42 -8.79 1.49
N LEU A 131 -8.28 -8.18 1.13
CA LEU A 131 -7.03 -8.38 1.86
C LEU A 131 -7.12 -7.81 3.29
N PHE A 132 -7.62 -6.58 3.41
CA PHE A 132 -7.75 -5.90 4.70
C PHE A 132 -9.21 -5.82 5.14
N LEU A 133 -9.47 -6.32 6.33
CA LEU A 133 -10.82 -6.45 6.92
C LEU A 133 -10.93 -5.62 8.20
N ASP A 134 -12.13 -5.10 8.46
CA ASP A 134 -12.43 -4.52 9.75
C ASP A 134 -12.48 -5.62 10.83
N THR A 135 -11.84 -5.34 11.96
CA THR A 135 -11.79 -6.22 13.14
C THR A 135 -12.46 -5.59 14.36
N ARG A 136 -13.34 -4.61 14.16
CA ARG A 136 -14.04 -3.88 15.20
C ARG A 136 -15.56 -3.89 14.98
N ASP A 137 -16.06 -2.81 14.38
CA ASP A 137 -17.51 -2.56 14.28
C ASP A 137 -18.17 -3.37 13.15
N SER A 138 -17.47 -3.57 12.03
CA SER A 138 -17.91 -4.31 10.85
C SER A 138 -17.04 -5.55 10.63
N TRP A 139 -17.00 -6.42 11.61
CA TRP A 139 -16.13 -7.59 11.65
C TRP A 139 -16.18 -8.42 10.37
N GLY A 140 -15.04 -8.59 9.71
CA GLY A 140 -14.90 -9.37 8.48
C GLY A 140 -15.33 -8.65 7.20
N GLU A 141 -15.83 -7.42 7.29
CA GLU A 141 -16.08 -6.58 6.13
C GLU A 141 -14.80 -5.90 5.63
N ARG A 142 -14.79 -5.49 4.37
CA ARG A 142 -13.69 -4.73 3.76
C ARG A 142 -13.44 -3.41 4.49
N LEU A 143 -12.18 -3.10 4.80
CA LEU A 143 -11.82 -1.76 5.28
C LEU A 143 -12.23 -0.69 4.27
N THR A 144 -12.83 0.37 4.78
CA THR A 144 -13.14 1.57 4.00
C THR A 144 -12.01 2.61 4.08
N PRO A 145 -11.95 3.58 3.15
CA PRO A 145 -11.03 4.70 3.27
C PRO A 145 -11.19 5.51 4.57
N SER A 146 -12.37 5.50 5.18
CA SER A 146 -12.63 6.16 6.46
C SER A 146 -11.96 5.42 7.61
N ASP A 147 -12.04 4.08 7.61
CA ASP A 147 -11.40 3.25 8.63
C ASP A 147 -9.87 3.40 8.59
N VAL A 148 -9.30 3.37 7.38
CA VAL A 148 -7.85 3.57 7.20
C VAL A 148 -7.42 4.96 7.64
N ARG A 149 -8.19 6.01 7.34
CA ARG A 149 -7.89 7.37 7.84
C ARG A 149 -7.93 7.42 9.36
N TYR A 150 -8.99 6.89 9.96
CA TYR A 150 -9.13 6.87 11.41
C TYR A 150 -7.93 6.16 12.08
N LEU A 151 -7.56 5.00 11.56
CA LEU A 151 -6.42 4.21 12.02
C LEU A 151 -5.11 5.03 11.96
N VAL A 152 -4.82 5.64 10.82
CA VAL A 152 -3.60 6.44 10.65
C VAL A 152 -3.62 7.68 11.53
N GLU A 153 -4.74 8.39 11.61
CA GLU A 153 -4.88 9.58 12.45
C GLU A 153 -4.73 9.26 13.95
N LYS A 154 -5.26 8.12 14.41
CA LYS A 154 -5.08 7.64 15.79
C LYS A 154 -3.60 7.53 16.12
N HIS A 155 -2.84 6.77 15.35
CA HIS A 155 -1.41 6.57 15.60
C HIS A 155 -0.59 7.85 15.39
N ALA A 156 -0.92 8.64 14.39
CA ALA A 156 -0.26 9.93 14.15
C ALA A 156 -0.50 10.91 15.30
N ARG A 157 -1.68 10.88 15.91
CA ARG A 157 -1.99 11.71 17.10
C ARG A 157 -1.18 11.27 18.30
N ASP A 158 -1.11 9.95 18.57
CA ASP A 158 -0.35 9.39 19.68
C ASP A 158 1.15 9.70 19.52
N HIS A 159 1.62 9.81 18.29
CA HIS A 159 3.01 10.13 17.96
C HIS A 159 3.29 11.66 17.83
N GLY A 160 2.29 12.51 18.09
CA GLY A 160 2.42 13.97 17.98
C GLY A 160 2.47 14.51 16.53
N TRP A 161 2.04 13.73 15.56
CA TRP A 161 2.04 14.07 14.13
C TRP A 161 0.68 14.44 13.57
N TYR A 162 -0.34 14.49 14.42
CA TYR A 162 -1.70 14.88 14.02
C TYR A 162 -2.34 15.72 15.11
N ARG A 163 -2.96 16.83 14.70
CA ARG A 163 -3.83 17.66 15.56
C ARG A 163 -5.11 18.02 14.82
N THR A 164 -6.23 18.01 15.53
CA THR A 164 -7.51 18.49 15.00
C THR A 164 -7.39 19.96 14.60
N GLY A 165 -7.87 20.29 13.41
CA GLY A 165 -7.74 21.65 12.85
C GLY A 165 -6.39 21.96 12.20
N GLY A 166 -5.41 21.05 12.28
CA GLY A 166 -4.16 21.18 11.55
C GLY A 166 -4.34 20.99 10.03
N GLY A 167 -3.49 21.66 9.25
CA GLY A 167 -3.51 21.56 7.78
C GLY A 167 -2.91 20.25 7.27
N THR A 168 -3.15 19.98 5.97
CA THR A 168 -2.61 18.80 5.28
C THR A 168 -1.08 18.78 5.18
N GLN A 169 -0.43 19.92 5.42
CA GLN A 169 1.02 20.05 5.46
C GLN A 169 1.60 19.66 6.82
N GLU A 170 0.81 19.80 7.88
CA GLU A 170 1.22 19.54 9.27
C GLU A 170 0.90 18.11 9.70
N ASN A 171 -0.27 17.61 9.28
CA ASN A 171 -0.82 16.34 9.73
C ASN A 171 -0.34 15.16 8.85
N VAL A 172 0.06 14.07 9.51
CA VAL A 172 0.31 12.80 8.85
C VAL A 172 -1.02 12.09 8.63
N THR A 173 -1.29 11.78 7.37
CA THR A 173 -2.49 11.10 6.89
C THR A 173 -2.07 9.99 5.90
N PRO A 174 -2.96 9.12 5.43
CA PRO A 174 -2.58 8.11 4.42
C PRO A 174 -1.92 8.71 3.17
N HIS A 175 -2.29 9.94 2.79
CA HIS A 175 -1.65 10.64 1.66
C HIS A 175 -0.19 11.02 1.94
N TYR A 176 0.16 11.26 3.20
CA TYR A 176 1.54 11.54 3.59
C TYR A 176 2.45 10.35 3.29
N PHE A 177 2.01 9.12 3.51
CA PHE A 177 2.82 7.93 3.22
C PHE A 177 3.14 7.78 1.73
N ARG A 178 2.21 8.14 0.86
CA ARG A 178 2.48 8.20 -0.58
C ARG A 178 3.49 9.29 -0.94
N HIS A 179 3.46 10.42 -0.25
CA HIS A 179 4.48 11.47 -0.40
C HIS A 179 5.84 10.96 0.08
N PHE A 180 5.90 10.35 1.26
CA PHE A 180 7.10 9.76 1.84
C PHE A 180 7.72 8.73 0.89
N PHE A 181 6.94 7.78 0.39
CA PHE A 181 7.35 6.80 -0.62
C PHE A 181 7.98 7.50 -1.84
N THR A 182 7.29 8.50 -2.38
CA THR A 182 7.74 9.20 -3.59
C THR A 182 9.07 9.90 -3.38
N THR A 183 9.20 10.64 -2.28
CA THR A 183 10.40 11.44 -1.99
C THR A 183 11.60 10.53 -1.75
N HIS A 184 11.47 9.60 -0.82
CA HIS A 184 12.60 8.75 -0.43
C HIS A 184 13.01 7.75 -1.53
N LEU A 185 12.06 7.21 -2.29
CA LEU A 185 12.41 6.31 -3.38
C LEU A 185 13.03 7.07 -4.56
N ARG A 186 12.51 8.26 -4.89
CA ARG A 186 13.12 9.12 -5.94
C ARG A 186 14.55 9.51 -5.58
N ASP A 187 14.78 9.92 -4.35
CA ASP A 187 16.11 10.39 -3.91
C ASP A 187 17.13 9.25 -3.88
N ARG A 188 16.67 8.01 -3.67
CA ARG A 188 17.51 6.81 -3.66
C ARG A 188 17.75 6.21 -5.04
N THR A 189 16.74 6.21 -5.90
CA THR A 189 16.86 5.62 -7.24
C THR A 189 17.47 6.58 -8.27
N GLY A 190 17.27 7.89 -8.09
CA GLY A 190 17.51 8.88 -9.12
C GLY A 190 16.60 8.73 -10.36
N ASP A 191 15.74 7.70 -10.41
CA ASP A 191 14.89 7.38 -11.57
C ASP A 191 13.44 7.78 -11.32
N ARG A 192 13.08 8.94 -11.85
CA ARG A 192 11.72 9.46 -11.76
C ARG A 192 10.69 8.57 -12.48
N GLY A 193 11.08 7.91 -13.56
CA GLY A 193 10.21 7.06 -14.36
C GLY A 193 9.73 5.84 -13.58
N ILE A 194 10.64 5.15 -12.89
CA ILE A 194 10.32 4.01 -12.01
C ILE A 194 9.35 4.42 -10.91
N VAL A 195 9.60 5.54 -10.25
CA VAL A 195 8.72 6.04 -9.18
C VAL A 195 7.33 6.36 -9.71
N GLN A 196 7.22 7.02 -10.86
CA GLN A 196 5.93 7.32 -11.50
C GLN A 196 5.18 6.05 -11.92
N TYR A 197 5.90 5.03 -12.41
CA TYR A 197 5.32 3.73 -12.73
C TYR A 197 4.73 3.07 -11.50
N LEU A 198 5.50 2.90 -10.42
CA LEU A 198 5.06 2.27 -9.18
C LEU A 198 3.84 2.99 -8.57
N ARG A 199 3.81 4.31 -8.68
CA ARG A 199 2.67 5.13 -8.26
C ARG A 199 1.45 5.00 -9.16
N GLY A 200 1.59 4.45 -10.37
CA GLY A 200 0.51 4.35 -11.36
C GLY A 200 0.08 5.71 -11.94
N ASP A 201 0.99 6.68 -11.99
CA ASP A 201 0.71 8.02 -12.51
C ASP A 201 0.99 8.13 -14.02
N VAL A 202 1.62 7.13 -14.63
CA VAL A 202 2.01 7.11 -16.05
C VAL A 202 1.04 6.26 -16.85
N ALA A 203 0.57 6.76 -18.00
CA ALA A 203 -0.22 5.99 -18.97
C ALA A 203 0.65 4.94 -19.69
N GLY A 204 0.01 3.87 -20.21
CA GLY A 204 0.68 2.70 -20.81
C GLY A 204 1.73 3.03 -21.87
N ASP A 205 1.37 3.91 -22.77
CA ASP A 205 2.15 4.26 -23.98
C ASP A 205 3.55 4.81 -23.71
N VAL A 206 3.79 5.37 -22.51
CA VAL A 206 5.11 5.94 -22.14
C VAL A 206 6.11 4.86 -21.76
N ILE A 207 5.64 3.69 -21.32
CA ILE A 207 6.49 2.61 -20.81
C ILE A 207 6.81 1.56 -21.88
N ASP A 208 5.87 1.34 -22.80
CA ASP A 208 6.09 0.40 -23.93
C ASP A 208 7.26 0.82 -24.83
N THR A 209 7.68 2.10 -24.72
CA THR A 209 8.85 2.64 -25.42
C THR A 209 10.20 2.23 -24.77
N TYR A 210 10.21 1.72 -23.53
CA TYR A 210 11.44 1.54 -22.74
C TYR A 210 11.98 0.11 -22.62
N THR A 211 11.48 -0.92 -23.29
CA THR A 211 12.08 -2.25 -23.38
C THR A 211 11.25 -3.44 -22.85
N HIS A 212 11.51 -4.61 -23.44
CA HIS A 212 10.93 -5.92 -23.08
C HIS A 212 11.21 -6.37 -21.63
N ASN A 213 12.18 -5.78 -20.92
CA ASN A 213 12.62 -6.16 -19.57
C ASN A 213 12.32 -5.10 -18.50
N TRP A 214 11.37 -4.18 -18.73
CA TRP A 214 11.06 -3.10 -17.79
C TRP A 214 10.62 -3.63 -16.40
N GLY A 215 9.87 -4.74 -16.38
CA GLY A 215 9.38 -5.32 -15.12
C GLY A 215 10.50 -5.81 -14.21
N ASP A 216 11.53 -6.42 -14.75
CA ASP A 216 12.70 -6.91 -14.00
C ASP A 216 13.53 -5.74 -13.50
N ARG A 217 13.80 -4.76 -14.35
CA ARG A 217 14.51 -3.54 -13.96
C ARG A 217 13.78 -2.75 -12.85
N VAL A 218 12.46 -2.62 -12.94
CA VAL A 218 11.67 -1.95 -11.90
C VAL A 218 11.80 -2.70 -10.57
N ARG A 219 11.72 -4.04 -10.62
CA ARG A 219 11.85 -4.88 -9.44
C ARG A 219 13.22 -4.75 -8.79
N GLU A 220 14.29 -4.92 -9.56
CA GLU A 220 15.67 -4.81 -9.08
C GLU A 220 15.92 -3.44 -8.45
N THR A 221 15.64 -2.37 -9.19
CA THR A 221 15.81 -1.00 -8.69
C THR A 221 14.98 -0.72 -7.44
N TYR A 222 13.73 -1.23 -7.38
CA TYR A 222 12.89 -1.08 -6.20
C TYR A 222 13.52 -1.80 -4.99
N LEU A 223 13.89 -3.07 -5.12
CA LEU A 223 14.42 -3.87 -4.01
C LEU A 223 15.77 -3.34 -3.50
N GLU A 224 16.60 -2.78 -4.37
CA GLU A 224 17.87 -2.16 -4.00
C GLU A 224 17.71 -0.81 -3.28
N SER A 225 16.61 -0.10 -3.58
CA SER A 225 16.44 1.29 -3.16
C SER A 225 15.38 1.51 -2.10
N ILE A 226 14.45 0.54 -1.90
CA ILE A 226 13.39 0.72 -0.91
C ILE A 226 13.99 0.80 0.51
N TYR A 227 13.52 1.76 1.28
CA TYR A 227 13.93 1.95 2.66
C TYR A 227 13.30 0.90 3.59
N ALA A 228 13.95 0.60 4.70
CA ALA A 228 13.35 -0.14 5.79
C ALA A 228 12.30 0.73 6.49
N ALA A 229 11.12 0.18 6.73
CA ALA A 229 10.01 0.85 7.43
C ALA A 229 9.90 0.46 8.90
N THR A 230 10.60 -0.60 9.32
CA THR A 230 10.78 -1.06 10.70
C THR A 230 12.25 -1.10 11.07
N ARG A 231 12.59 -1.24 12.35
CA ARG A 231 13.97 -1.41 12.85
C ARG A 231 14.35 -2.87 12.94
#